data_c4f14199d7d261d25d98d369edce860f
#
_entry.id   c4f14199d7d261d25d98d369edce860f
#
_cell.length_a   1.000
_cell.length_b   1.000
_cell.length_c   1.000
_cell.angle_alpha   90.00
_cell.angle_beta   90.00
_cell.angle_gamma   90.00
#
_symmetry.space_group_name_H-M   'P 1'
#
loop_
_entity.id
_entity.type
_entity.pdbx_description
1 polymer ?
#
loop_
_entity_poly.entity_id
_entity_poly.type
_entity_poly.pdbx_seq_one_letter_code
_entity_poly.pdbx_strand_id
1 'polypeptide(L)'
;ALGSQLAHEFATNYDAKAMVVNPPDVDELQDLARMTGIKGVNRVIHLHALNLKETAIRHSKNVLNKKYEECNFIVCHIGGGVSVSAHRQGKMVDGFDIVGGEGPMAPTRCGSISL
;
A
#
# COMPACT_ATOMS: atom_id res chain seq x y z
N ALA A 1 -1.81 4.85 14.68
CA ALA A 1 -1.20 5.80 14.59
C ALA A 1 -1.76 7.20 14.83
N LEU A 2 -0.89 8.21 14.83
CA LEU A 2 -1.25 9.58 15.23
C LEU A 2 -2.37 10.17 14.38
N GLY A 3 -2.34 9.94 13.05
CA GLY A 3 -3.38 10.44 12.14
C GLY A 3 -4.79 9.92 12.47
N SER A 4 -4.91 8.68 12.90
CA SER A 4 -6.20 8.10 13.30
C SER A 4 -6.72 8.72 14.62
N GLN A 5 -5.82 9.01 15.55
CA GLN A 5 -6.17 9.69 16.82
C GLN A 5 -6.64 11.11 16.57
N LEU A 6 -5.92 11.86 15.74
CA LEU A 6 -6.31 13.22 15.35
C LEU A 6 -7.66 13.22 14.61
N ALA A 7 -7.85 12.33 13.66
CA ALA A 7 -9.11 12.21 12.93
C ALA A 7 -10.30 11.90 13.87
N HIS A 8 -10.09 11.03 14.86
CA HIS A 8 -11.10 10.71 15.87
C HIS A 8 -11.45 11.93 16.75
N GLU A 9 -10.43 12.66 17.21
CA GLU A 9 -10.63 13.87 18.04
C GLU A 9 -11.43 14.93 17.28
N PHE A 10 -11.05 15.22 16.03
CA PHE A 10 -11.79 16.17 15.20
C PHE A 10 -13.21 15.69 14.92
N ALA A 11 -13.40 14.43 14.61
CA ALA A 11 -14.72 13.87 14.34
C ALA A 11 -15.66 14.00 15.54
N THR A 12 -15.14 13.76 16.75
CA THR A 12 -15.90 13.91 18.00
C THR A 12 -16.33 15.37 18.21
N ASN A 13 -15.41 16.33 17.98
CA ASN A 13 -15.69 17.74 18.18
C ASN A 13 -16.68 18.35 17.18
N TYR A 14 -16.82 17.74 16.00
CA TYR A 14 -17.68 18.24 14.92
C TYR A 14 -18.85 17.32 14.58
N ASP A 15 -19.15 16.33 15.42
CA ASP A 15 -20.19 15.31 15.17
C ASP A 15 -20.08 14.68 13.77
N ALA A 16 -18.85 14.32 13.41
CA ALA A 16 -18.50 13.75 12.10
C ALA A 16 -18.02 12.30 12.22
N LYS A 17 -17.89 11.61 11.08
CA LYS A 17 -17.27 10.28 11.03
C LYS A 17 -15.79 10.39 10.70
N ALA A 18 -14.94 9.77 11.52
CA ALA A 18 -13.52 9.60 11.19
C ALA A 18 -13.33 8.39 10.26
N MET A 19 -12.56 8.57 9.19
CA MET A 19 -12.22 7.50 8.26
C MET A 19 -10.74 7.59 7.88
N VAL A 20 -10.10 6.43 7.73
CA VAL A 20 -8.74 6.31 7.20
C VAL A 20 -8.82 5.57 5.87
N VAL A 21 -8.29 6.19 4.81
CA VAL A 21 -8.40 5.66 3.45
C VAL A 21 -7.04 5.18 2.98
N ASN A 22 -6.90 3.85 2.82
CA ASN A 22 -5.70 3.18 2.30
C ASN A 22 -4.39 3.77 2.87
N PRO A 23 -4.17 3.67 4.19
CA PRO A 23 -2.96 4.20 4.81
C PRO A 23 -1.70 3.50 4.29
N PRO A 24 -0.50 4.07 4.45
CA PRO A 24 0.74 3.48 3.95
C PRO A 24 1.03 2.06 4.44
N ASP A 25 0.50 1.71 5.59
CA ASP A 25 0.60 0.41 6.26
C ASP A 25 -0.65 -0.47 6.09
N VAL A 26 -1.45 -0.22 5.04
CA VAL A 26 -2.60 -1.07 4.73
C VAL A 26 -2.15 -2.53 4.56
N ASP A 27 -2.78 -3.43 5.30
CA ASP A 27 -2.39 -4.83 5.33
C ASP A 27 -3.40 -5.73 4.63
N GLU A 28 -3.16 -5.98 3.35
CA GLU A 28 -3.90 -6.92 2.51
C GLU A 28 -3.01 -8.04 1.96
N LEU A 29 -1.78 -8.17 2.52
CA LEU A 29 -0.81 -9.17 2.09
C LEU A 29 -1.39 -10.59 2.16
N GLN A 30 -1.14 -11.37 1.11
CA GLN A 30 -1.36 -12.81 1.16
C GLN A 30 -0.36 -13.49 2.10
N ASP A 31 -0.72 -14.64 2.65
CA ASP A 31 0.11 -15.33 3.66
C ASP A 31 1.54 -15.62 3.16
N LEU A 32 1.67 -16.04 1.91
CA LEU A 32 2.98 -16.29 1.30
C LEU A 32 3.88 -15.05 1.29
N ALA A 33 3.32 -13.87 1.10
CA ALA A 33 4.06 -12.61 1.08
C ALA A 33 4.52 -12.16 2.48
N ARG A 34 3.96 -12.72 3.55
CA ARG A 34 4.33 -12.42 4.94
C ARG A 34 5.54 -13.21 5.44
N MET A 35 5.93 -14.25 4.76
CA MET A 35 6.96 -15.20 5.24
C MET A 35 8.35 -14.55 5.25
N THR A 36 9.07 -14.68 6.36
CA THR A 36 10.46 -14.22 6.51
C THR A 36 11.47 -15.35 6.67
N GLY A 37 11.01 -16.57 6.88
CA GLY A 37 11.87 -17.70 7.28
C GLY A 37 12.17 -17.75 8.79
N ILE A 38 11.74 -16.78 9.57
CA ILE A 38 11.89 -16.73 11.03
C ILE A 38 10.51 -16.91 11.66
N LYS A 39 10.35 -17.93 12.49
CA LYS A 39 9.09 -18.23 13.17
C LYS A 39 8.60 -17.03 14.00
N GLY A 40 7.36 -16.61 13.76
CA GLY A 40 6.72 -15.51 14.50
C GLY A 40 7.11 -14.11 14.02
N VAL A 41 7.95 -13.98 12.99
CA VAL A 41 8.31 -12.71 12.36
C VAL A 41 7.70 -12.66 10.97
N ASN A 42 6.84 -11.68 10.73
CA ASN A 42 6.21 -11.46 9.45
C ASN A 42 6.77 -10.21 8.76
N ARG A 43 6.79 -10.24 7.42
CA ARG A 43 6.98 -9.02 6.63
C ARG A 43 5.82 -8.06 6.87
N VAL A 44 6.14 -6.80 6.88
CA VAL A 44 5.20 -5.68 6.82
C VAL A 44 5.45 -4.88 5.56
N ILE A 45 4.51 -4.05 5.15
CA ILE A 45 4.69 -3.13 4.02
C ILE A 45 4.40 -1.69 4.46
N HIS A 46 5.17 -0.76 3.89
CA HIS A 46 4.88 0.68 3.90
C HIS A 46 5.12 1.20 2.50
N LEU A 47 4.07 1.70 1.87
CA LEU A 47 4.14 2.13 0.47
C LEU A 47 3.05 3.18 0.17
N HIS A 48 3.04 3.70 -1.05
CA HIS A 48 2.06 4.70 -1.48
C HIS A 48 0.68 4.07 -1.76
N ALA A 49 0.11 3.37 -0.78
CA ALA A 49 -1.07 2.52 -0.92
C ALA A 49 -2.27 3.24 -1.55
N LEU A 50 -2.58 4.45 -1.08
CA LEU A 50 -3.70 5.23 -1.60
C LEU A 50 -3.57 5.48 -3.12
N ASN A 51 -2.41 5.92 -3.58
CA ASN A 51 -2.17 6.19 -4.99
C ASN A 51 -2.16 4.91 -5.83
N LEU A 52 -1.52 3.85 -5.33
CA LEU A 52 -1.44 2.56 -6.02
C LEU A 52 -2.82 1.94 -6.22
N LYS A 53 -3.63 1.90 -5.17
CA LYS A 53 -4.99 1.34 -5.25
C LYS A 53 -5.91 2.21 -6.10
N GLU A 54 -5.88 3.53 -5.95
CA GLU A 54 -6.73 4.43 -6.74
C GLU A 54 -6.37 4.37 -8.22
N THR A 55 -5.09 4.25 -8.57
CA THR A 55 -4.63 4.06 -9.95
C THR A 55 -5.20 2.77 -10.54
N ALA A 56 -5.13 1.65 -9.81
CA ALA A 56 -5.68 0.36 -10.24
C ALA A 56 -7.20 0.43 -10.42
N ILE A 57 -7.92 1.04 -9.46
CA ILE A 57 -9.37 1.20 -9.49
C ILE A 57 -9.80 2.06 -10.70
N ARG A 58 -9.14 3.19 -10.93
CA ARG A 58 -9.46 4.06 -12.08
C ARG A 58 -9.14 3.40 -13.40
N HIS A 59 -8.03 2.70 -13.51
CA HIS A 59 -7.66 1.99 -14.73
C HIS A 59 -8.66 0.87 -15.05
N SER A 60 -9.02 0.05 -14.06
CA SER A 60 -10.03 -1.00 -14.29
C SER A 60 -11.37 -0.44 -14.74
N LYS A 61 -11.85 0.63 -14.12
CA LYS A 61 -13.12 1.26 -14.45
C LYS A 61 -13.09 1.99 -15.78
N ASN A 62 -12.11 2.87 -16.00
CA ASN A 62 -12.14 3.85 -17.11
C ASN A 62 -11.50 3.33 -18.39
N VAL A 63 -10.60 2.34 -18.30
CA VAL A 63 -9.87 1.80 -19.46
C VAL A 63 -10.36 0.40 -19.79
N LEU A 64 -10.48 -0.48 -18.79
CA LEU A 64 -10.87 -1.88 -19.01
C LEU A 64 -12.39 -2.10 -18.95
N ASN A 65 -13.15 -1.12 -18.45
CA ASN A 65 -14.59 -1.22 -18.19
C ASN A 65 -14.96 -2.44 -17.34
N LYS A 66 -14.14 -2.69 -16.29
CA LYS A 66 -14.27 -3.80 -15.34
C LYS A 66 -14.27 -3.29 -13.91
N LYS A 67 -14.72 -4.13 -12.98
CA LYS A 67 -14.52 -3.87 -11.55
C LYS A 67 -13.08 -4.19 -11.17
N TYR A 68 -12.54 -3.48 -10.18
CA TYR A 68 -11.18 -3.72 -9.69
C TYR A 68 -11.00 -5.16 -9.17
N GLU A 69 -12.04 -5.73 -8.58
CA GLU A 69 -12.09 -7.11 -8.06
C GLU A 69 -12.01 -8.19 -9.15
N GLU A 70 -12.22 -7.80 -10.42
CA GLU A 70 -12.12 -8.69 -11.57
C GLU A 70 -10.75 -8.63 -12.26
N CYS A 71 -9.83 -7.83 -11.72
CA CYS A 71 -8.56 -7.53 -12.36
C CYS A 71 -7.36 -7.91 -11.49
N ASN A 72 -6.22 -8.13 -12.17
CA ASN A 72 -4.92 -8.28 -11.54
C ASN A 72 -3.97 -7.24 -12.15
N PHE A 73 -3.16 -6.59 -11.31
CA PHE A 73 -2.23 -5.56 -11.73
C PHE A 73 -0.90 -5.67 -11.01
N ILE A 74 0.16 -5.23 -11.68
CA ILE A 74 1.35 -4.68 -11.03
C ILE A 74 1.27 -3.18 -11.19
N VAL A 75 1.33 -2.46 -10.08
CA VAL A 75 1.22 -1.00 -10.06
C VAL A 75 2.49 -0.39 -9.51
N CYS A 76 3.00 0.62 -10.20
CA CYS A 76 4.19 1.35 -9.80
C CYS A 76 3.83 2.81 -9.52
N HIS A 77 4.28 3.31 -8.38
CA HIS A 77 4.35 4.73 -8.07
C HIS A 77 5.82 5.15 -8.15
N ILE A 78 6.15 6.08 -9.04
CA ILE A 78 7.51 6.57 -9.25
C ILE A 78 7.52 8.07 -8.98
N GLY A 79 8.14 8.46 -7.87
CA GLY A 79 8.25 9.84 -7.42
C GLY A 79 9.49 10.05 -6.58
N GLY A 80 9.44 10.87 -5.54
CA GLY A 80 10.50 11.00 -4.54
C GLY A 80 10.80 9.68 -3.83
N GLY A 81 9.78 8.86 -3.59
CA GLY A 81 9.89 7.44 -3.28
C GLY A 81 9.37 6.59 -4.42
N VAL A 82 9.74 5.31 -4.48
CA VAL A 82 9.26 4.35 -5.47
C VAL A 82 8.59 3.19 -4.76
N SER A 83 7.35 2.91 -5.15
CA SER A 83 6.59 1.74 -4.69
C SER A 83 6.19 0.85 -5.85
N VAL A 84 6.30 -0.45 -5.66
CA VAL A 84 5.76 -1.45 -6.58
C VAL A 84 4.89 -2.40 -5.78
N SER A 85 3.70 -2.67 -6.27
CA SER A 85 2.73 -3.55 -5.61
C SER A 85 2.05 -4.49 -6.59
N ALA A 86 1.72 -5.68 -6.11
CA ALA A 86 0.91 -6.66 -6.82
C ALA A 86 -0.53 -6.60 -6.30
N HIS A 87 -1.46 -6.45 -7.22
CA HIS A 87 -2.89 -6.42 -6.93
C HIS A 87 -3.57 -7.64 -7.54
N ARG A 88 -4.39 -8.30 -6.77
CA ARG A 88 -5.16 -9.46 -7.19
C ARG A 88 -6.58 -9.39 -6.66
N GLN A 89 -7.55 -9.37 -7.56
CA GLN A 89 -8.98 -9.42 -7.23
C GLN A 89 -9.39 -8.41 -6.15
N GLY A 90 -9.01 -7.13 -6.34
CA GLY A 90 -9.39 -6.04 -5.46
C GLY A 90 -8.53 -5.86 -4.22
N LYS A 91 -7.48 -6.67 -4.04
CA LYS A 91 -6.56 -6.59 -2.90
C LYS A 91 -5.13 -6.36 -3.34
N MET A 92 -4.39 -5.60 -2.56
CA MET A 92 -2.95 -5.41 -2.71
C MET A 92 -2.23 -6.53 -1.96
N VAL A 93 -1.90 -7.61 -2.67
CA VAL A 93 -1.48 -8.89 -2.09
C VAL A 93 0.02 -9.01 -1.82
N ASP A 94 0.83 -8.11 -2.39
CA ASP A 94 2.27 -8.02 -2.14
C ASP A 94 2.80 -6.62 -2.45
N GLY A 95 3.93 -6.28 -1.87
CA GLY A 95 4.61 -5.01 -2.04
C GLY A 95 5.88 -4.95 -1.21
N PHE A 96 6.47 -3.77 -1.08
CA PHE A 96 7.72 -3.55 -0.34
C PHE A 96 7.51 -2.62 0.84
N ASP A 97 8.32 -2.81 1.89
CA ASP A 97 8.51 -1.81 2.94
C ASP A 97 9.55 -0.78 2.48
N ILE A 98 9.13 0.23 1.73
CA ILE A 98 10.02 1.28 1.22
C ILE A 98 10.53 2.24 2.31
N VAL A 99 9.93 2.24 3.48
CA VAL A 99 10.39 3.00 4.65
C VAL A 99 11.47 2.21 5.39
N GLY A 100 11.32 0.90 5.49
CA GLY A 100 12.30 -0.01 6.08
C GLY A 100 13.51 -0.32 5.19
N GLY A 101 13.55 0.19 3.96
CA GLY A 101 14.69 0.03 3.03
C GLY A 101 14.51 -1.08 2.00
N GLU A 102 13.32 -1.64 1.86
CA GLU A 102 13.02 -2.58 0.79
C GLU A 102 12.67 -1.86 -0.53
N GLY A 103 12.68 -2.63 -1.60
CA GLY A 103 12.19 -2.21 -2.91
C GLY A 103 13.21 -1.45 -3.77
N PRO A 104 12.76 -0.82 -4.85
CA PRO A 104 13.62 -0.13 -5.80
C PRO A 104 14.31 1.10 -5.22
N MET A 105 15.47 1.43 -5.74
CA MET A 105 16.12 2.72 -5.48
C MET A 105 15.22 3.87 -5.94
N ALA A 106 15.21 4.93 -5.16
CA ALA A 106 14.47 6.15 -5.42
C ALA A 106 15.34 7.39 -5.18
N PRO A 107 14.94 8.58 -5.63
CA PRO A 107 15.69 9.82 -5.39
C PRO A 107 16.01 10.10 -3.92
N THR A 108 15.16 9.65 -3.00
CA THR A 108 15.30 9.92 -1.56
C THR A 108 15.62 8.68 -0.71
N ARG A 109 15.70 7.48 -1.32
CA ARG A 109 15.94 6.21 -0.60
C ARG A 109 16.77 5.26 -1.46
N CYS A 110 17.73 4.58 -0.84
CA CYS A 110 18.61 3.65 -1.56
C CYS A 110 17.90 2.34 -1.99
N GLY A 111 16.79 1.98 -1.35
CA GLY A 111 16.13 0.68 -1.61
C GLY A 111 16.98 -0.52 -1.21
N SER A 112 16.67 -1.67 -1.77
CA SER A 112 17.42 -2.93 -1.55
C SER A 112 18.65 -2.98 -2.45
N ILE A 113 19.72 -2.30 -2.03
CA ILE A 113 21.02 -2.38 -2.70
C ILE A 113 21.80 -3.56 -2.11
N SER A 114 22.22 -4.49 -2.96
CA SER A 114 23.19 -5.53 -2.59
C SER A 114 24.57 -4.89 -2.40
N LEU A 115 25.15 -5.06 -1.23
CA LEU A 115 26.52 -4.66 -0.92
C LEU A 115 27.50 -5.78 -1.27
#